data_26b75e411284c8c2f354b63a9a29daec
#
_entry.id   26b75e411284c8c2f354b63a9a29daec
#
_cell.length_a   1.000
_cell.length_b   1.000
_cell.length_c   1.000
_cell.angle_alpha   90.00
_cell.angle_beta   90.00
_cell.angle_gamma   90.00
#
_symmetry.space_group_name_H-M   'P 1'
#
loop_
_entity.id
_entity.type
_entity.pdbx_description
1 polymer ?
#
loop_
_entity_poly.entity_id
_entity_poly.type
_entity_poly.pdbx_seq_one_letter_code
_entity_poly.pdbx_strand_id
1 'polypeptide(L)'
;MQPLRHFVLAVQFFSRIPVTGRLAAWAGWSPQLQHASVAHLPGVGWLVGAWGAACLMATGWLLAPSPWMPLVAAVLSTVATLWLTGGLHEDGLADVADGLGGFVPPERALEIMKDSRLGAYGAMALVMALLAKLSLVALLVDIHVQW
;
A
#
# COMPACT_ATOMS: atom_id res chain seq x y z
N MET A 1 19.46 -3.31 -19.78
CA MET A 1 19.66 -2.75 -18.40
C MET A 1 18.64 -1.66 -18.02
N GLN A 2 17.97 -1.00 -18.96
CA GLN A 2 16.93 0.02 -18.70
C GLN A 2 15.77 -0.47 -17.80
N PRO A 3 15.13 -1.65 -18.07
CA PRO A 3 13.99 -2.11 -17.27
C PRO A 3 14.33 -2.31 -15.79
N LEU A 4 15.54 -2.81 -15.49
CA LEU A 4 15.97 -3.01 -14.10
C LEU A 4 16.17 -1.68 -13.35
N ARG A 5 16.67 -0.65 -14.04
CA ARG A 5 16.78 0.71 -13.47
C ARG A 5 15.40 1.29 -13.15
N HIS A 6 14.43 1.14 -14.07
CA HIS A 6 13.04 1.57 -13.86
C HIS A 6 12.41 0.83 -12.69
N PHE A 7 12.65 -0.49 -12.56
CA PHE A 7 12.14 -1.26 -11.44
C PHE A 7 12.73 -0.80 -10.09
N VAL A 8 14.05 -0.56 -10.01
CA VAL A 8 14.69 -0.05 -8.79
C VAL A 8 14.17 1.32 -8.41
N LEU A 9 13.93 2.21 -9.38
CA LEU A 9 13.29 3.50 -9.15
C LEU A 9 11.83 3.35 -8.69
N ALA A 10 11.08 2.38 -9.24
CA ALA A 10 9.73 2.08 -8.78
C ALA A 10 9.72 1.61 -7.32
N VAL A 11 10.63 0.70 -6.94
CA VAL A 11 10.80 0.27 -5.54
C VAL A 11 11.08 1.45 -4.63
N GLN A 12 12.00 2.33 -5.03
CA GLN A 12 12.37 3.52 -4.25
C GLN A 12 11.21 4.50 -4.07
N PHE A 13 10.37 4.65 -5.09
CA PHE A 13 9.26 5.62 -5.06
C PHE A 13 8.01 5.06 -4.37
N PHE A 14 7.66 3.79 -4.64
CA PHE A 14 6.41 3.19 -4.15
C PHE A 14 6.57 2.37 -2.87
N SER A 15 7.76 2.38 -2.27
CA SER A 15 8.00 1.69 -1.00
C SER A 15 9.03 2.42 -0.14
N ARG A 16 9.08 2.05 1.13
CA ARG A 16 10.12 2.51 2.06
C ARG A 16 11.37 1.63 2.05
N ILE A 17 11.50 0.73 1.08
CA ILE A 17 12.72 -0.09 0.93
C ILE A 17 13.88 0.86 0.59
N PRO A 18 14.94 0.89 1.41
CA PRO A 18 16.03 1.84 1.21
C PRO A 18 16.85 1.46 -0.02
N VAL A 19 16.74 2.25 -1.08
CA VAL A 19 17.63 2.20 -2.23
C VAL A 19 18.72 3.26 -2.04
N THR A 20 19.90 2.85 -1.60
CA THR A 20 20.99 3.77 -1.21
C THR A 20 22.32 3.39 -1.86
N GLY A 21 23.32 4.25 -1.68
CA GLY A 21 24.70 4.01 -2.09
C GLY A 21 24.87 3.74 -3.58
N ARG A 22 25.65 2.72 -3.93
CA ARG A 22 26.00 2.37 -5.34
C ARG A 22 24.77 2.01 -6.17
N LEU A 23 23.72 1.42 -5.57
CA LEU A 23 22.49 1.05 -6.26
C LEU A 23 21.68 2.29 -6.66
N ALA A 24 21.55 3.26 -5.75
CA ALA A 24 20.90 4.54 -6.04
C ALA A 24 21.66 5.33 -7.12
N ALA A 25 23.00 5.39 -7.01
CA ALA A 25 23.82 6.05 -8.00
C ALA A 25 23.72 5.40 -9.40
N TRP A 26 23.65 4.07 -9.43
CA TRP A 26 23.47 3.32 -10.68
C TRP A 26 22.07 3.52 -11.27
N ALA A 27 21.01 3.48 -10.47
CA ALA A 27 19.64 3.73 -10.91
C ALA A 27 19.52 5.14 -11.51
N GLY A 28 20.17 6.13 -10.91
CA GLY A 28 20.09 7.53 -11.30
C GLY A 28 18.68 8.07 -11.10
N TRP A 29 18.49 9.35 -11.37
CA TRP A 29 17.17 9.97 -11.32
C TRP A 29 16.99 10.97 -12.45
N SER A 30 15.85 10.95 -13.10
CA SER A 30 15.33 12.01 -13.97
C SER A 30 13.80 11.94 -14.01
N PRO A 31 13.09 13.03 -14.33
CA PRO A 31 11.63 13.01 -14.48
C PRO A 31 11.15 11.93 -15.46
N GLN A 32 11.88 11.72 -16.55
CA GLN A 32 11.55 10.73 -17.58
C GLN A 32 11.71 9.30 -17.06
N LEU A 33 12.80 9.02 -16.32
CA LEU A 33 13.04 7.72 -15.70
C LEU A 33 12.00 7.42 -14.62
N GLN A 34 11.63 8.42 -13.80
CA GLN A 34 10.59 8.29 -12.80
C GLN A 34 9.24 7.98 -13.46
N HIS A 35 8.86 8.70 -14.52
CA HIS A 35 7.63 8.42 -15.25
C HIS A 35 7.63 7.01 -15.85
N ALA A 36 8.74 6.58 -16.45
CA ALA A 36 8.87 5.23 -17.00
C ALA A 36 8.83 4.14 -15.92
N SER A 37 9.23 4.45 -14.67
CA SER A 37 9.22 3.50 -13.56
C SER A 37 7.81 3.07 -13.15
N VAL A 38 6.79 3.89 -13.40
CA VAL A 38 5.37 3.59 -13.09
C VAL A 38 4.91 2.29 -13.75
N ALA A 39 5.41 1.97 -14.94
CA ALA A 39 5.12 0.71 -15.63
C ALA A 39 5.55 -0.55 -14.83
N HIS A 40 6.42 -0.38 -13.82
CA HIS A 40 6.92 -1.47 -12.97
C HIS A 40 6.17 -1.59 -11.63
N LEU A 41 5.13 -0.78 -11.42
CA LEU A 41 4.29 -0.84 -10.22
C LEU A 41 3.74 -2.25 -9.91
N PRO A 42 3.31 -3.07 -10.90
CA PRO A 42 2.92 -4.45 -10.62
C PRO A 42 4.02 -5.28 -9.98
N GLY A 43 5.28 -5.10 -10.38
CA GLY A 43 6.44 -5.78 -9.77
C GLY A 43 6.69 -5.35 -8.32
N VAL A 44 6.50 -4.05 -8.00
CA VAL A 44 6.54 -3.58 -6.61
C VAL A 44 5.39 -4.19 -5.80
N GLY A 45 4.20 -4.31 -6.40
CA GLY A 45 3.04 -4.99 -5.79
C GLY A 45 3.35 -6.44 -5.37
N TRP A 46 4.11 -7.19 -6.18
CA TRP A 46 4.58 -8.53 -5.83
C TRP A 46 5.48 -8.52 -4.58
N LEU A 47 6.40 -7.56 -4.44
CA LEU A 47 7.26 -7.43 -3.25
C LEU A 47 6.44 -7.10 -2.01
N VAL A 48 5.51 -6.15 -2.12
CA VAL A 48 4.62 -5.76 -1.01
C VAL A 48 3.70 -6.92 -0.62
N GLY A 49 3.14 -7.62 -1.62
CA GLY A 49 2.30 -8.80 -1.39
C GLY A 49 3.05 -9.95 -0.71
N ALA A 50 4.28 -10.24 -1.16
CA ALA A 50 5.13 -11.26 -0.55
C ALA A 50 5.48 -10.92 0.91
N TRP A 51 5.76 -9.65 1.20
CA TRP A 51 5.99 -9.16 2.56
C TRP A 51 4.76 -9.34 3.45
N GLY A 52 3.57 -8.91 2.97
CA GLY A 52 2.31 -9.09 3.68
C GLY A 52 1.98 -10.56 3.94
N ALA A 53 2.18 -11.44 2.93
CA ALA A 53 1.98 -12.87 3.06
C ALA A 53 2.94 -13.50 4.08
N ALA A 54 4.21 -13.09 4.09
CA ALA A 54 5.18 -13.57 5.08
C ALA A 54 4.77 -13.19 6.51
N CYS A 55 4.33 -11.94 6.72
CA CYS A 55 3.82 -11.49 8.01
C CYS A 55 2.56 -12.26 8.44
N LEU A 56 1.65 -12.52 7.51
CA LEU A 56 0.43 -13.28 7.75
C LEU A 56 0.75 -14.72 8.14
N MET A 57 1.63 -15.40 7.39
CA MET A 57 2.06 -16.77 7.69
C MET A 57 2.80 -16.86 9.03
N ALA A 58 3.71 -15.93 9.31
CA ALA A 58 4.44 -15.91 10.58
C ALA A 58 3.49 -15.71 11.77
N THR A 59 2.52 -14.82 11.66
CA THR A 59 1.50 -14.60 12.69
C THR A 59 0.63 -15.86 12.86
N GLY A 60 0.21 -16.47 11.76
CA GLY A 60 -0.55 -17.71 11.78
C GLY A 60 0.18 -18.83 12.51
N TRP A 61 1.47 -19.00 12.22
CA TRP A 61 2.30 -20.01 12.89
C TRP A 61 2.49 -19.74 14.38
N LEU A 62 2.64 -18.48 14.79
CA LEU A 62 2.86 -18.08 16.17
C LEU A 62 1.59 -18.17 17.04
N LEU A 63 0.41 -17.92 16.45
CA LEU A 63 -0.85 -17.81 17.17
C LEU A 63 -1.79 -19.01 17.01
N ALA A 64 -1.44 -19.99 16.19
CA ALA A 64 -2.24 -21.21 16.10
C ALA A 64 -2.18 -22.02 17.41
N PRO A 65 -3.27 -22.58 17.93
CA PRO A 65 -4.63 -22.64 17.36
C PRO A 65 -5.61 -21.59 17.92
N SER A 66 -5.19 -20.35 18.15
CA SER A 66 -6.05 -19.30 18.72
C SER A 66 -7.23 -18.93 17.78
N PRO A 67 -8.46 -18.78 18.29
CA PRO A 67 -9.61 -18.32 17.50
C PRO A 67 -9.45 -16.87 17.01
N TRP A 68 -8.56 -16.09 17.61
CA TRP A 68 -8.24 -14.73 17.22
C TRP A 68 -7.17 -14.62 16.12
N MET A 69 -6.54 -15.75 15.78
CA MET A 69 -5.43 -15.77 14.83
C MET A 69 -5.79 -15.13 13.49
N PRO A 70 -6.93 -15.43 12.82
CA PRO A 70 -7.26 -14.84 11.53
C PRO A 70 -7.33 -13.32 11.56
N LEU A 71 -7.97 -12.76 12.59
CA LEU A 71 -8.10 -11.31 12.75
C LEU A 71 -6.74 -10.66 13.02
N VAL A 72 -5.96 -11.20 13.96
CA VAL A 72 -4.65 -10.64 14.32
C VAL A 72 -3.69 -10.72 13.12
N ALA A 73 -3.70 -11.83 12.38
CA ALA A 73 -2.87 -11.99 11.18
C ALA A 73 -3.26 -10.98 10.09
N ALA A 74 -4.55 -10.75 9.86
CA ALA A 74 -5.04 -9.74 8.93
C ALA A 74 -4.60 -8.32 9.32
N VAL A 75 -4.71 -7.97 10.61
CA VAL A 75 -4.29 -6.67 11.14
C VAL A 75 -2.78 -6.48 10.97
N LEU A 76 -1.95 -7.42 11.45
CA LEU A 76 -0.49 -7.28 11.41
C LEU A 76 0.05 -7.28 9.97
N SER A 77 -0.50 -8.11 9.08
CA SER A 77 -0.16 -8.11 7.65
C SER A 77 -0.53 -6.76 7.00
N THR A 78 -1.69 -6.20 7.33
CA THR A 78 -2.11 -4.88 6.82
C THR A 78 -1.20 -3.77 7.34
N VAL A 79 -0.89 -3.74 8.63
CA VAL A 79 0.04 -2.77 9.22
C VAL A 79 1.43 -2.88 8.57
N ALA A 80 1.92 -4.10 8.36
CA ALA A 80 3.22 -4.35 7.74
C ALA A 80 3.27 -3.84 6.28
N THR A 81 2.20 -4.03 5.50
CA THR A 81 2.13 -3.52 4.12
C THR A 81 1.98 -2.00 4.09
N LEU A 82 1.16 -1.41 4.95
CA LEU A 82 1.03 0.05 5.13
C LEU A 82 2.37 0.70 5.49
N TRP A 83 3.10 0.10 6.43
CA TRP A 83 4.42 0.58 6.83
C TRP A 83 5.40 0.51 5.66
N LEU A 84 5.40 -0.59 4.89
CA LEU A 84 6.31 -0.77 3.76
C LEU A 84 6.03 0.20 2.61
N THR A 85 4.77 0.50 2.29
CA THR A 85 4.37 1.43 1.22
C THR A 85 4.36 2.88 1.69
N GLY A 86 4.41 3.12 3.00
CA GLY A 86 4.26 4.46 3.57
C GLY A 86 2.84 4.98 3.53
N GLY A 87 1.85 4.13 3.25
CA GLY A 87 0.44 4.51 3.16
C GLY A 87 0.07 5.27 1.87
N LEU A 88 0.93 5.23 0.85
CA LEU A 88 0.76 6.01 -0.40
C LEU A 88 -0.60 5.75 -1.09
N HIS A 89 -1.07 4.52 -1.08
CA HIS A 89 -2.35 4.16 -1.71
C HIS A 89 -3.54 4.59 -0.87
N GLU A 90 -3.41 4.49 0.43
CA GLU A 90 -4.43 4.90 1.40
C GLU A 90 -4.56 6.43 1.42
N ASP A 91 -3.45 7.15 1.36
CA ASP A 91 -3.41 8.61 1.22
C ASP A 91 -4.11 9.05 -0.07
N GLY A 92 -3.73 8.45 -1.22
CA GLY A 92 -4.40 8.72 -2.49
C GLY A 92 -5.90 8.40 -2.51
N LEU A 93 -6.33 7.35 -1.78
CA LEU A 93 -7.76 7.05 -1.62
C LEU A 93 -8.48 8.16 -0.84
N ALA A 94 -7.86 8.64 0.25
CA ALA A 94 -8.41 9.72 1.06
C ALA A 94 -8.52 11.03 0.27
N ASP A 95 -7.44 11.40 -0.44
CA ASP A 95 -7.39 12.60 -1.26
C ASP A 95 -8.49 12.60 -2.33
N VAL A 96 -8.64 11.49 -3.05
CA VAL A 96 -9.68 11.34 -4.08
C VAL A 96 -11.08 11.40 -3.46
N ALA A 97 -11.30 10.75 -2.31
CA ALA A 97 -12.59 10.78 -1.63
C ALA A 97 -12.95 12.20 -1.16
N ASP A 98 -11.99 12.93 -0.61
CA ASP A 98 -12.21 14.32 -0.19
C ASP A 98 -12.42 15.26 -1.38
N GLY A 99 -11.66 15.09 -2.46
CA GLY A 99 -11.80 15.91 -3.66
C GLY A 99 -13.12 15.72 -4.40
N LEU A 100 -13.66 14.49 -4.42
CA LEU A 100 -14.87 14.16 -5.18
C LEU A 100 -16.16 14.14 -4.32
N GLY A 101 -16.04 13.95 -3.01
CA GLY A 101 -17.19 13.77 -2.12
C GLY A 101 -18.08 14.99 -1.96
N GLY A 102 -17.53 16.19 -2.13
CA GLY A 102 -18.25 17.46 -1.92
C GLY A 102 -18.99 18.04 -3.13
N PHE A 103 -19.02 17.36 -4.28
CA PHE A 103 -19.63 17.85 -5.53
C PHE A 103 -19.14 19.24 -5.93
N VAL A 104 -17.86 19.51 -5.79
CA VAL A 104 -17.22 20.79 -6.12
C VAL A 104 -16.74 20.82 -7.59
N PRO A 105 -16.49 22.00 -8.19
CA PRO A 105 -15.87 22.10 -9.51
C PRO A 105 -14.52 21.39 -9.57
N PRO A 106 -14.11 20.89 -10.77
CA PRO A 106 -12.87 20.11 -10.93
C PRO A 106 -11.61 20.82 -10.41
N GLU A 107 -11.51 22.14 -10.61
CA GLU A 107 -10.38 22.94 -10.17
C GLU A 107 -10.28 22.93 -8.64
N ARG A 108 -11.43 23.05 -7.95
CA ARG A 108 -11.49 23.00 -6.49
C ARG A 108 -11.22 21.59 -5.95
N ALA A 109 -11.70 20.55 -6.64
CA ALA A 109 -11.38 19.15 -6.29
C ALA A 109 -9.86 18.90 -6.31
N LEU A 110 -9.17 19.37 -7.36
CA LEU A 110 -7.71 19.25 -7.45
C LEU A 110 -6.95 20.04 -6.38
N GLU A 111 -7.50 21.17 -5.92
CA GLU A 111 -6.93 21.90 -4.79
C GLU A 111 -7.07 21.11 -3.47
N ILE A 112 -8.26 20.52 -3.24
CA ILE A 112 -8.53 19.69 -2.06
C ILE A 112 -7.60 18.49 -2.04
N MET A 113 -7.42 17.77 -3.16
CA MET A 113 -6.52 16.63 -3.29
C MET A 113 -5.03 16.96 -3.05
N LYS A 114 -4.64 18.23 -3.12
CA LYS A 114 -3.28 18.70 -2.82
C LYS A 114 -3.11 19.22 -1.39
N ASP A 115 -4.21 19.35 -0.65
CA ASP A 115 -4.18 19.78 0.74
C ASP A 115 -3.86 18.58 1.64
N SER A 116 -2.86 18.71 2.49
CA SER A 116 -2.44 17.64 3.41
C SER A 116 -3.42 17.38 4.58
N ARG A 117 -4.53 18.11 4.64
CA ARG A 117 -5.55 17.95 5.68
C ARG A 117 -6.56 16.88 5.29
N LEU A 118 -6.75 15.90 6.17
CA LEU A 118 -7.76 14.87 5.98
C LEU A 118 -9.17 15.45 6.23
N GLY A 119 -10.04 15.31 5.25
CA GLY A 119 -11.45 15.67 5.35
C GLY A 119 -12.35 14.52 5.80
N ALA A 120 -13.64 14.80 5.93
CA ALA A 120 -14.61 13.82 6.40
C ALA A 120 -14.84 12.67 5.40
N TYR A 121 -14.84 12.95 4.10
CA TYR A 121 -15.02 11.90 3.06
C TYR A 121 -13.81 10.99 3.00
N GLY A 122 -12.58 11.54 3.06
CA GLY A 122 -11.34 10.77 3.12
C GLY A 122 -11.28 9.88 4.36
N ALA A 123 -11.62 10.41 5.52
CA ALA A 123 -11.67 9.64 6.76
C ALA A 123 -12.66 8.47 6.69
N MET A 124 -13.87 8.70 6.16
CA MET A 124 -14.87 7.64 5.98
C MET A 124 -14.40 6.60 4.97
N ALA A 125 -13.82 7.03 3.85
CA ALA A 125 -13.31 6.13 2.82
C ALA A 125 -12.20 5.22 3.37
N LEU A 126 -11.24 5.78 4.13
CA LEU A 126 -10.17 5.00 4.78
C LEU A 126 -10.71 3.98 5.77
N VAL A 127 -11.62 4.40 6.66
CA VAL A 127 -12.21 3.49 7.67
C VAL A 127 -12.93 2.33 6.97
N MET A 128 -13.77 2.62 5.99
CA MET A 128 -14.52 1.59 5.26
C MET A 128 -13.62 0.65 4.46
N ALA A 129 -12.61 1.20 3.76
CA ALA A 129 -11.66 0.41 2.99
C ALA A 129 -10.81 -0.51 3.88
N LEU A 130 -10.31 0.00 5.01
CA LEU A 130 -9.52 -0.79 5.95
C LEU A 130 -10.37 -1.86 6.64
N LEU A 131 -11.59 -1.55 7.07
CA LEU A 131 -12.52 -2.54 7.65
C LEU A 131 -12.84 -3.65 6.63
N ALA A 132 -13.14 -3.29 5.38
CA ALA A 132 -13.40 -4.26 4.33
C ALA A 132 -12.16 -5.14 4.08
N LYS A 133 -10.98 -4.56 3.95
CA LYS A 133 -9.72 -5.29 3.76
C LYS A 133 -9.45 -6.25 4.92
N LEU A 134 -9.55 -5.79 6.17
CA LEU A 134 -9.31 -6.62 7.34
C LEU A 134 -10.29 -7.78 7.42
N SER A 135 -11.58 -7.50 7.21
CA SER A 135 -12.63 -8.53 7.25
C SER A 135 -12.43 -9.60 6.17
N LEU A 136 -12.11 -9.18 4.94
CA LEU A 136 -11.89 -10.11 3.82
C LEU A 136 -10.62 -10.94 4.01
N VAL A 137 -9.53 -10.33 4.47
CA VAL A 137 -8.28 -11.08 4.73
C VAL A 137 -8.48 -12.06 5.88
N ALA A 138 -9.14 -11.64 6.96
CA ALA A 138 -9.44 -12.54 8.10
C ALA A 138 -10.32 -13.72 7.66
N LEU A 139 -11.36 -13.46 6.85
CA LEU A 139 -12.21 -14.51 6.30
C LEU A 139 -11.43 -15.50 5.43
N LEU A 140 -10.55 -15.01 4.54
CA LEU A 140 -9.72 -15.87 3.69
C LEU A 140 -8.77 -16.75 4.52
N VAL A 141 -8.19 -16.21 5.59
CA VAL A 141 -7.34 -16.99 6.49
C VAL A 141 -8.14 -18.05 7.22
N ASP A 142 -9.34 -17.72 7.70
CA ASP A 142 -10.21 -18.65 8.42
C ASP A 142 -10.65 -19.82 7.53
N ILE A 143 -11.06 -19.54 6.30
CA ILE A 143 -11.43 -20.59 5.32
C ILE A 143 -10.26 -21.51 5.00
N HIS A 144 -9.03 -20.98 4.86
CA HIS A 144 -7.86 -21.79 4.52
C HIS A 144 -7.31 -22.61 5.69
N VAL A 145 -7.53 -22.20 6.93
CA VAL A 145 -7.10 -22.96 8.11
C VAL A 145 -8.01 -24.18 8.39
N GLN A 146 -9.20 -24.19 7.81
CA GLN A 146 -10.14 -25.32 7.96
C GLN A 146 -9.88 -26.50 7.01
N TRP A 147 -8.91 -26.40 6.10
CA TRP A 147 -8.48 -27.44 5.16
C TRP A 147 -7.08 -27.95 5.49
#